data_0baf475bedafadb3fdbdafc153ccd64d
#
_entry.id   0baf475bedafadb3fdbdafc153ccd64d
#
_cell.length_a   1.000
_cell.length_b   1.000
_cell.length_c   1.000
_cell.angle_alpha   90.00
_cell.angle_beta   90.00
_cell.angle_gamma   90.00
#
_symmetry.space_group_name_H-M   'P 1'
#
loop_
_entity.id
_entity.type
_entity.pdbx_description
1 polymer ?
#
loop_
_entity_poly.entity_id
_entity_poly.type
_entity_poly.pdbx_seq_one_letter_code
_entity_poly.pdbx_strand_id
1 'polypeptide(L)'
;MSRIGRMPIALPSGVEVTIAGQSVAVKGPKGSLSLNVAEPIQVSQANGVITVARPNEERVTRSLHGLSRTLVANMVTGVTTGYTLTIDIVGVGYRVAEKGKDLEFLLGYSHPILFPAPEGISFKVESPTKLHITGIDKQLVGEVAAKIKKLRKADPYKGKGLRLAGEVVRRKQGKTGKK
;
A
#
# COMPACT_ATOMS: atom_id res chain seq x y z
N MET A 1 -1.56 26.43 -4.45
CA MET A 1 -1.61 26.01 -3.02
C MET A 1 -1.95 24.53 -2.95
N SER A 2 -1.37 23.75 -1.99
CA SER A 2 -1.76 22.33 -1.79
C SER A 2 -3.03 22.28 -0.95
N ARG A 3 -4.16 21.90 -1.54
CA ARG A 3 -5.42 21.67 -0.82
C ARG A 3 -5.29 20.53 0.20
N ILE A 4 -4.55 19.48 -0.16
CA ILE A 4 -4.31 18.30 0.70
C ILE A 4 -3.45 18.66 1.93
N GLY A 5 -2.36 19.40 1.75
CA GLY A 5 -1.46 19.75 2.86
C GLY A 5 -2.11 20.57 3.97
N ARG A 6 -3.10 21.38 3.65
CA ARG A 6 -3.84 22.20 4.62
C ARG A 6 -4.92 21.46 5.41
N MET A 7 -5.31 20.27 4.95
CA MET A 7 -6.36 19.52 5.64
C MET A 7 -5.85 19.00 6.99
N PRO A 8 -6.49 19.32 8.10
CA PRO A 8 -6.13 18.78 9.40
C PRO A 8 -6.32 17.25 9.41
N ILE A 9 -5.57 16.56 10.27
CA ILE A 9 -5.69 15.11 10.48
C ILE A 9 -6.27 14.92 11.88
N ALA A 10 -7.51 14.49 11.95
CA ALA A 10 -8.14 14.14 13.23
C ALA A 10 -7.53 12.83 13.76
N LEU A 11 -7.21 12.80 15.04
CA LEU A 11 -6.73 11.61 15.73
C LEU A 11 -7.96 10.84 16.27
N PRO A 12 -8.15 9.57 15.83
CA PRO A 12 -9.18 8.73 16.43
C PRO A 12 -8.79 8.33 17.85
N SER A 13 -9.79 7.94 18.65
CA SER A 13 -9.56 7.44 20.01
C SER A 13 -8.63 6.22 20.00
N GLY A 14 -7.66 6.20 20.94
CA GLY A 14 -6.70 5.11 21.05
C GLY A 14 -5.47 5.23 20.15
N VAL A 15 -5.25 6.39 19.52
CA VAL A 15 -4.02 6.71 18.79
C VAL A 15 -3.21 7.74 19.54
N GLU A 16 -1.97 7.39 19.85
CA GLU A 16 -0.97 8.29 20.44
C GLU A 16 0.01 8.75 19.38
N VAL A 17 0.34 10.04 19.39
CA VAL A 17 1.32 10.61 18.47
C VAL A 17 2.41 11.30 19.27
N THR A 18 3.64 10.98 18.97
CA THR A 18 4.83 11.62 19.55
C THR A 18 5.59 12.33 18.44
N ILE A 19 5.83 13.62 18.63
CA ILE A 19 6.58 14.46 17.68
C ILE A 19 7.87 14.91 18.37
N ALA A 20 9.01 14.51 17.80
CA ALA A 20 10.34 14.89 18.26
C ALA A 20 11.10 15.52 17.09
N GLY A 21 11.01 16.85 16.97
CA GLY A 21 11.56 17.58 15.83
C GLY A 21 10.95 17.15 14.51
N GLN A 22 11.75 16.53 13.63
CA GLN A 22 11.30 15.99 12.33
C GLN A 22 10.76 14.54 12.41
N SER A 23 10.99 13.87 13.55
CA SER A 23 10.51 12.50 13.73
C SER A 23 9.10 12.50 14.28
N VAL A 24 8.21 11.81 13.56
CA VAL A 24 6.80 11.60 13.96
C VAL A 24 6.58 10.12 14.18
N ALA A 25 6.23 9.73 15.38
CA ALA A 25 5.85 8.35 15.72
C ALA A 25 4.36 8.30 16.06
N VAL A 26 3.68 7.33 15.48
CA VAL A 26 2.24 7.09 15.69
C VAL A 26 2.04 5.69 16.21
N LYS A 27 1.40 5.55 17.36
CA LYS A 27 1.08 4.29 18.02
C LYS A 27 -0.43 4.12 18.10
N GLY A 28 -0.93 2.96 17.74
CA GLY A 28 -2.35 2.64 17.75
C GLY A 28 -2.61 1.16 18.06
N PRO A 29 -3.85 0.71 17.97
CA PRO A 29 -4.27 -0.65 18.34
C PRO A 29 -3.62 -1.75 17.49
N LYS A 30 -3.21 -1.46 16.25
CA LYS A 30 -2.59 -2.46 15.35
C LYS A 30 -1.05 -2.44 15.36
N GLY A 31 -0.43 -1.46 16.02
CA GLY A 31 1.02 -1.35 16.10
C GLY A 31 1.50 0.08 16.12
N SER A 32 2.78 0.27 15.84
CA SER A 32 3.43 1.58 15.79
C SER A 32 4.16 1.78 14.47
N LEU A 33 4.14 3.00 13.96
CA LEU A 33 4.89 3.44 12.79
C LEU A 33 5.65 4.70 13.12
N SER A 34 6.80 4.90 12.52
CA SER A 34 7.60 6.13 12.63
C SER A 34 7.99 6.64 11.25
N LEU A 35 8.10 7.96 11.13
CA LEU A 35 8.46 8.64 9.90
C LEU A 35 9.31 9.87 10.22
N ASN A 36 10.38 10.06 9.47
CA ASN A 36 11.12 11.30 9.45
C ASN A 36 10.55 12.21 8.36
N VAL A 37 9.94 13.30 8.76
CA VAL A 37 9.38 14.32 7.87
C VAL A 37 10.51 15.12 7.25
N ALA A 38 10.48 15.31 5.95
CA ALA A 38 11.51 16.08 5.25
C ALA A 38 11.48 17.57 5.65
N GLU A 39 12.65 18.14 5.89
CA GLU A 39 12.80 19.60 6.05
C GLU A 39 12.37 20.31 4.75
N PRO A 40 11.79 21.50 4.83
CA PRO A 40 11.55 22.34 6.01
C PRO A 40 10.12 22.23 6.60
N ILE A 41 9.45 21.08 6.41
CA ILE A 41 8.07 20.90 6.86
C ILE A 41 8.02 20.72 8.37
N GLN A 42 7.06 21.37 9.02
CA GLN A 42 6.82 21.28 10.46
C GLN A 42 5.50 20.57 10.73
N VAL A 43 5.50 19.67 11.70
CA VAL A 43 4.31 18.96 12.16
C VAL A 43 4.02 19.37 13.59
N SER A 44 2.78 19.72 13.88
CA SER A 44 2.33 20.09 15.21
C SER A 44 1.02 19.36 15.55
N GLN A 45 0.83 19.13 16.84
CA GLN A 45 -0.40 18.52 17.37
C GLN A 45 -1.03 19.47 18.38
N ALA A 46 -2.32 19.72 18.21
CA ALA A 46 -3.13 20.49 19.16
C ALA A 46 -4.56 19.92 19.20
N ASN A 47 -5.13 19.79 20.39
CA ASN A 47 -6.54 19.39 20.59
C ASN A 47 -6.96 18.10 19.83
N GLY A 48 -6.08 17.10 19.79
CA GLY A 48 -6.39 15.84 19.08
C GLY A 48 -6.35 15.95 17.55
N VAL A 49 -5.75 17.01 17.01
CA VAL A 49 -5.62 17.23 15.58
C VAL A 49 -4.13 17.46 15.24
N ILE A 50 -3.65 16.82 14.19
CA ILE A 50 -2.33 17.05 13.62
C ILE A 50 -2.46 18.05 12.48
N THR A 51 -1.63 19.09 12.52
CA THR A 51 -1.48 20.07 11.44
C THR A 51 -0.06 20.02 10.90
N VAL A 52 0.06 20.18 9.59
CA VAL A 52 1.34 20.24 8.89
C VAL A 52 1.52 21.64 8.34
N ALA A 53 2.60 22.29 8.71
CA ALA A 53 2.92 23.66 8.30
C ALA A 53 4.14 23.68 7.37
N ARG A 54 4.21 24.70 6.55
CA ARG A 54 5.36 24.99 5.67
C ARG A 54 5.83 26.44 5.86
N PRO A 55 7.14 26.71 5.86
CA PRO A 55 7.65 28.05 6.10
C PRO A 55 7.54 28.99 4.89
N ASN A 56 7.55 28.47 3.67
CA ASN A 56 7.55 29.27 2.44
C ASN A 56 6.64 28.69 1.34
N GLU A 57 6.50 29.45 0.26
CA GLU A 57 5.66 29.10 -0.93
C GLU A 57 6.48 28.53 -2.09
N GLU A 58 7.69 28.08 -1.87
CA GLU A 58 8.52 27.47 -2.91
C GLU A 58 7.91 26.21 -3.48
N ARG A 59 8.23 25.90 -4.73
CA ARG A 59 7.67 24.72 -5.45
C ARG A 59 7.98 23.41 -4.72
N VAL A 60 9.22 23.25 -4.23
CA VAL A 60 9.65 22.05 -3.50
C VAL A 60 8.89 21.92 -2.19
N THR A 61 8.84 22.99 -1.40
CA THR A 61 8.17 23.02 -0.09
C THR A 61 6.67 22.76 -0.21
N ARG A 62 6.03 23.25 -1.29
CA ARG A 62 4.62 22.94 -1.58
C ARG A 62 4.39 21.46 -1.89
N SER A 63 5.32 20.82 -2.60
CA SER A 63 5.21 19.37 -2.89
C SER A 63 5.42 18.54 -1.62
N LEU A 64 6.43 18.86 -0.81
CA LEU A 64 6.71 18.19 0.44
C LEU A 64 5.59 18.36 1.47
N HIS A 65 4.93 19.51 1.52
CA HIS A 65 3.78 19.77 2.39
C HIS A 65 2.64 18.75 2.17
N GLY A 66 2.24 18.56 0.92
CA GLY A 66 1.19 17.60 0.58
C GLY A 66 1.60 16.14 0.81
N LEU A 67 2.87 15.82 0.50
CA LEU A 67 3.43 14.49 0.71
C LEU A 67 3.47 14.15 2.21
N SER A 68 4.09 15.00 3.04
CA SER A 68 4.23 14.77 4.48
C SER A 68 2.87 14.61 5.16
N ARG A 69 1.91 15.48 4.83
CA ARG A 69 0.55 15.36 5.36
C ARG A 69 -0.08 14.00 5.00
N THR A 70 0.09 13.56 3.76
CA THR A 70 -0.49 12.29 3.31
C THR A 70 0.19 11.10 3.99
N LEU A 71 1.52 11.14 4.17
CA LEU A 71 2.24 10.09 4.87
C LEU A 71 1.80 9.98 6.33
N VAL A 72 1.70 11.09 7.06
CA VAL A 72 1.21 11.09 8.45
C VAL A 72 -0.25 10.59 8.52
N ALA A 73 -1.12 11.02 7.62
CA ALA A 73 -2.49 10.52 7.57
C ALA A 73 -2.55 9.02 7.29
N ASN A 74 -1.69 8.51 6.40
CA ASN A 74 -1.60 7.09 6.13
C ASN A 74 -1.13 6.30 7.37
N MET A 75 -0.18 6.84 8.16
CA MET A 75 0.25 6.21 9.41
C MET A 75 -0.91 6.10 10.41
N VAL A 76 -1.66 7.18 10.62
CA VAL A 76 -2.83 7.19 11.53
C VAL A 76 -3.87 6.14 11.09
N THR A 77 -4.20 6.10 9.80
CA THR A 77 -5.13 5.09 9.26
C THR A 77 -4.55 3.68 9.38
N GLY A 78 -3.25 3.52 9.12
CA GLY A 78 -2.57 2.22 9.18
C GLY A 78 -2.60 1.60 10.57
N VAL A 79 -2.30 2.37 11.62
CA VAL A 79 -2.31 1.86 12.99
C VAL A 79 -3.71 1.66 13.58
N THR A 80 -4.75 2.24 12.96
CA THR A 80 -6.16 2.08 13.36
C THR A 80 -6.83 0.93 12.61
N THR A 81 -7.12 1.14 11.33
CA THR A 81 -7.84 0.19 10.48
C THR A 81 -6.92 -0.78 9.76
N GLY A 82 -5.69 -0.36 9.45
CA GLY A 82 -4.75 -1.07 8.59
C GLY A 82 -5.12 -0.93 7.11
N TYR A 83 -4.29 -1.55 6.25
CA TYR A 83 -4.49 -1.58 4.82
C TYR A 83 -4.60 -3.01 4.33
N THR A 84 -5.54 -3.24 3.42
CA THR A 84 -5.71 -4.53 2.76
C THR A 84 -5.77 -4.30 1.25
N LEU A 85 -4.92 -5.00 0.52
CA LEU A 85 -4.97 -5.08 -0.93
C LEU A 85 -5.31 -6.50 -1.35
N THR A 86 -6.17 -6.62 -2.36
CA THR A 86 -6.59 -7.92 -2.90
C THR A 86 -5.97 -8.10 -4.27
N ILE A 87 -5.41 -9.29 -4.51
CA ILE A 87 -4.87 -9.72 -5.80
C ILE A 87 -5.75 -10.85 -6.34
N ASP A 88 -6.24 -10.67 -7.56
CA ASP A 88 -6.94 -11.68 -8.34
C ASP A 88 -5.93 -12.43 -9.23
N ILE A 89 -6.02 -13.74 -9.23
CA ILE A 89 -5.20 -14.66 -10.01
C ILE A 89 -6.06 -15.20 -11.14
N VAL A 90 -5.75 -14.86 -12.37
CA VAL A 90 -6.54 -15.23 -13.55
C VAL A 90 -5.72 -16.13 -14.46
N GLY A 91 -6.23 -17.30 -14.73
CA GLY A 91 -5.61 -18.27 -15.65
C GLY A 91 -5.94 -19.71 -15.28
N VAL A 92 -6.10 -20.56 -16.29
CA VAL A 92 -6.33 -22.00 -16.07
C VAL A 92 -5.07 -22.61 -15.44
N GLY A 93 -5.23 -23.27 -14.28
CA GLY A 93 -4.14 -23.89 -13.55
C GLY A 93 -3.30 -22.90 -12.69
N TYR A 94 -3.58 -21.60 -12.73
CA TYR A 94 -2.93 -20.64 -11.85
C TYR A 94 -3.57 -20.68 -10.46
N ARG A 95 -2.74 -20.79 -9.44
CA ARG A 95 -3.20 -20.86 -8.05
C ARG A 95 -2.16 -20.33 -7.08
N VAL A 96 -2.63 -19.92 -5.91
CA VAL A 96 -1.83 -19.59 -4.73
C VAL A 96 -2.23 -20.48 -3.57
N ALA A 97 -1.28 -20.84 -2.74
CA ALA A 97 -1.49 -21.54 -1.47
C ALA A 97 -0.63 -20.92 -0.37
N GLU A 98 -1.11 -20.98 0.85
CA GLU A 98 -0.31 -20.61 2.04
C GLU A 98 0.65 -21.75 2.38
N LYS A 99 1.91 -21.40 2.67
CA LYS A 99 2.94 -22.32 3.13
C LYS A 99 3.57 -21.78 4.42
N GLY A 100 2.90 -22.02 5.53
CA GLY A 100 3.23 -21.37 6.80
C GLY A 100 2.91 -19.88 6.75
N LYS A 101 3.93 -19.02 6.88
CA LYS A 101 3.78 -17.56 6.70
C LYS A 101 3.96 -17.10 5.25
N ASP A 102 4.54 -17.95 4.42
CA ASP A 102 4.91 -17.64 3.04
C ASP A 102 3.80 -18.04 2.07
N LEU A 103 3.93 -17.62 0.82
CA LEU A 103 3.04 -17.98 -0.26
C LEU A 103 3.76 -18.84 -1.30
N GLU A 104 3.07 -19.86 -1.77
CA GLU A 104 3.47 -20.66 -2.92
C GLU A 104 2.57 -20.37 -4.10
N PHE A 105 3.15 -19.92 -5.20
CA PHE A 105 2.44 -19.60 -6.43
C PHE A 105 2.71 -20.64 -7.51
N LEU A 106 1.66 -21.13 -8.14
CA LEU A 106 1.71 -21.90 -9.37
C LEU A 106 1.14 -21.05 -10.50
N LEU A 107 2.01 -20.52 -11.35
CA LEU A 107 1.67 -19.51 -12.37
C LEU A 107 2.02 -19.97 -13.80
N GLY A 108 2.03 -21.29 -14.03
CA GLY A 108 2.35 -21.86 -15.35
C GLY A 108 3.83 -21.83 -15.69
N TYR A 109 4.69 -21.78 -14.69
CA TYR A 109 6.12 -22.08 -14.81
C TYR A 109 6.38 -23.55 -14.47
N SER A 110 7.57 -24.06 -14.85
CA SER A 110 7.99 -25.43 -14.58
C SER A 110 8.20 -25.74 -13.08
N HIS A 111 8.32 -24.68 -12.25
CA HIS A 111 8.51 -24.77 -10.80
C HIS A 111 7.56 -23.83 -10.05
N PRO A 112 7.19 -24.16 -8.81
CA PRO A 112 6.45 -23.24 -7.96
C PRO A 112 7.34 -22.06 -7.58
N ILE A 113 6.73 -20.87 -7.38
CA ILE A 113 7.42 -19.69 -6.89
C ILE A 113 7.07 -19.51 -5.43
N LEU A 114 8.08 -19.55 -4.56
CA LEU A 114 7.94 -19.23 -3.15
C LEU A 114 8.13 -17.72 -2.95
N PHE A 115 7.20 -17.10 -2.24
CA PHE A 115 7.26 -15.68 -1.89
C PHE A 115 7.27 -15.54 -0.36
N PRO A 116 8.41 -15.17 0.25
CA PRO A 116 8.51 -15.02 1.69
C PRO A 116 7.70 -13.81 2.16
N ALA A 117 7.08 -13.95 3.34
CA ALA A 117 6.37 -12.86 3.99
C ALA A 117 7.35 -11.84 4.58
N PRO A 118 7.35 -10.57 4.14
CA PRO A 118 8.10 -9.52 4.81
C PRO A 118 7.54 -9.23 6.20
N GLU A 119 8.38 -8.70 7.08
CA GLU A 119 7.93 -8.26 8.40
C GLU A 119 6.84 -7.18 8.29
N GLY A 120 5.81 -7.27 9.14
CA GLY A 120 4.69 -6.33 9.14
C GLY A 120 3.62 -6.60 8.08
N ILE A 121 3.74 -7.68 7.29
CA ILE A 121 2.74 -8.12 6.31
C ILE A 121 2.16 -9.46 6.72
N SER A 122 0.84 -9.58 6.58
CA SER A 122 0.12 -10.85 6.69
C SER A 122 -0.60 -11.16 5.38
N PHE A 123 -0.57 -12.42 5.00
CA PHE A 123 -1.27 -12.95 3.85
C PHE A 123 -2.49 -13.73 4.29
N LYS A 124 -3.56 -13.65 3.51
CA LYS A 124 -4.75 -14.49 3.69
C LYS A 124 -5.24 -14.93 2.32
N VAL A 125 -5.21 -16.22 2.06
CA VAL A 125 -5.76 -16.82 0.85
C VAL A 125 -7.24 -17.11 1.07
N GLU A 126 -8.11 -16.32 0.44
CA GLU A 126 -9.57 -16.55 0.48
C GLU A 126 -9.97 -17.71 -0.43
N SER A 127 -9.34 -17.80 -1.58
CA SER A 127 -9.51 -18.89 -2.54
C SER A 127 -8.19 -19.09 -3.31
N PRO A 128 -7.99 -20.22 -4.00
CA PRO A 128 -6.78 -20.43 -4.81
C PRO A 128 -6.53 -19.35 -5.86
N THR A 129 -7.54 -18.54 -6.17
CA THR A 129 -7.50 -17.47 -7.16
C THR A 129 -7.56 -16.06 -6.54
N LYS A 130 -7.63 -15.95 -5.20
CA LYS A 130 -7.79 -14.66 -4.53
C LYS A 130 -6.97 -14.56 -3.26
N LEU A 131 -6.10 -13.58 -3.22
CA LEU A 131 -5.15 -13.32 -2.16
C LEU A 131 -5.38 -11.92 -1.55
N HIS A 132 -5.45 -11.86 -0.22
CA HIS A 132 -5.44 -10.61 0.54
C HIS A 132 -4.07 -10.38 1.16
N ILE A 133 -3.58 -9.16 1.03
CA ILE A 133 -2.33 -8.68 1.61
C ILE A 133 -2.72 -7.61 2.62
N THR A 134 -2.41 -7.84 3.88
CA THR A 134 -2.78 -6.93 4.98
C THR A 134 -1.54 -6.45 5.72
N GLY A 135 -1.52 -5.18 6.09
CA GLY A 135 -0.43 -4.59 6.87
C GLY A 135 -0.81 -3.22 7.44
N ILE A 136 0.03 -2.72 8.33
CA ILE A 136 -0.13 -1.39 8.92
C ILE A 136 0.49 -0.29 8.06
N ASP A 137 1.55 -0.59 7.31
CA ASP A 137 2.21 0.37 6.42
C ASP A 137 1.67 0.27 5.00
N LYS A 138 1.02 1.34 4.54
CA LYS A 138 0.48 1.44 3.17
C LYS A 138 1.55 1.27 2.09
N GLN A 139 2.76 1.81 2.32
CA GLN A 139 3.84 1.74 1.35
C GLN A 139 4.32 0.29 1.20
N LEU A 140 4.55 -0.39 2.32
CA LEU A 140 4.98 -1.78 2.34
C LEU A 140 3.93 -2.71 1.71
N VAL A 141 2.65 -2.54 2.06
CA VAL A 141 1.54 -3.30 1.45
C VAL A 141 1.50 -3.11 -0.06
N GLY A 142 1.65 -1.85 -0.52
CA GLY A 142 1.67 -1.53 -1.95
C GLY A 142 2.88 -2.11 -2.67
N GLU A 143 4.06 -2.06 -2.06
CA GLU A 143 5.29 -2.62 -2.61
C GLU A 143 5.22 -4.14 -2.75
N VAL A 144 4.73 -4.83 -1.71
CA VAL A 144 4.53 -6.28 -1.73
C VAL A 144 3.52 -6.69 -2.80
N ALA A 145 2.39 -5.99 -2.88
CA ALA A 145 1.41 -6.23 -3.93
C ALA A 145 2.00 -6.04 -5.34
N ALA A 146 2.82 -5.02 -5.53
CA ALA A 146 3.51 -4.77 -6.80
C ALA A 146 4.56 -5.85 -7.11
N LYS A 147 5.32 -6.33 -6.12
CA LYS A 147 6.27 -7.45 -6.28
C LYS A 147 5.56 -8.74 -6.67
N ILE A 148 4.47 -9.08 -5.99
CA ILE A 148 3.65 -10.26 -6.33
C ILE A 148 3.09 -10.14 -7.75
N LYS A 149 2.51 -8.99 -8.10
CA LYS A 149 1.99 -8.75 -9.47
C LYS A 149 3.08 -8.89 -10.55
N LYS A 150 4.33 -8.55 -10.24
CA LYS A 150 5.46 -8.72 -11.19
C LYS A 150 5.81 -10.18 -11.45
N LEU A 151 5.46 -11.12 -10.58
CA LEU A 151 5.72 -12.56 -10.79
C LEU A 151 5.10 -13.06 -12.10
N ARG A 152 3.87 -12.62 -12.41
CA ARG A 152 3.21 -12.90 -13.68
C ARG A 152 2.26 -11.78 -14.03
N LYS A 153 2.73 -10.79 -14.80
CA LYS A 153 1.89 -9.67 -15.26
C LYS A 153 0.74 -10.19 -16.12
N ALA A 154 -0.40 -9.51 -16.01
CA ALA A 154 -1.57 -9.85 -16.84
C ALA A 154 -1.27 -9.68 -18.34
N ASP A 155 -1.54 -10.72 -19.11
CA ASP A 155 -1.39 -10.74 -20.56
C ASP A 155 -2.46 -9.84 -21.22
N PRO A 156 -2.06 -8.96 -22.16
CA PRO A 156 -3.01 -8.05 -22.80
C PRO A 156 -3.98 -8.73 -23.78
N TYR A 157 -3.75 -9.97 -24.18
CA TYR A 157 -4.64 -10.69 -25.11
C TYR A 157 -5.71 -11.50 -24.40
N LYS A 158 -5.30 -12.41 -23.52
CA LYS A 158 -6.22 -13.30 -22.78
C LYS A 158 -6.51 -12.81 -21.36
N GLY A 159 -5.72 -11.86 -20.84
CA GLY A 159 -5.86 -11.34 -19.49
C GLY A 159 -5.39 -12.29 -18.38
N LYS A 160 -4.64 -13.36 -18.73
CA LYS A 160 -4.07 -14.29 -17.76
C LYS A 160 -2.92 -13.62 -16.99
N GLY A 161 -2.88 -13.80 -15.68
CA GLY A 161 -1.84 -13.25 -14.80
C GLY A 161 -2.41 -12.75 -13.48
N LEU A 162 -1.58 -12.04 -12.75
CA LEU A 162 -1.90 -11.43 -11.46
C LEU A 162 -2.31 -9.97 -11.68
N ARG A 163 -3.41 -9.56 -11.08
CA ARG A 163 -3.91 -8.19 -11.12
C ARG A 163 -4.45 -7.76 -9.76
N LEU A 164 -4.47 -6.48 -9.48
CA LEU A 164 -5.18 -5.96 -8.32
C LEU A 164 -6.70 -6.10 -8.52
N ALA A 165 -7.43 -6.35 -7.46
CA ALA A 165 -8.89 -6.38 -7.52
C ALA A 165 -9.42 -5.05 -8.08
N GLY A 166 -10.33 -5.14 -9.07
CA GLY A 166 -10.85 -3.96 -9.76
C GLY A 166 -9.95 -3.40 -10.86
N GLU A 167 -8.75 -3.95 -11.08
CA GLU A 167 -7.89 -3.50 -12.18
C GLU A 167 -8.43 -3.98 -13.53
N VAL A 168 -8.68 -3.03 -14.43
CA VAL A 168 -9.13 -3.32 -15.80
C VAL A 168 -7.91 -3.49 -16.70
N VAL A 169 -7.71 -4.70 -17.21
CA VAL A 169 -6.66 -4.99 -18.20
C VAL A 169 -7.19 -4.63 -19.59
N ARG A 170 -6.58 -3.63 -20.24
CA ARG A 170 -6.90 -3.30 -21.64
C ARG A 170 -6.52 -4.47 -22.53
N ARG A 171 -7.52 -5.12 -23.14
CA ARG A 171 -7.30 -6.23 -24.07
C ARG A 171 -7.03 -5.73 -25.47
N LYS A 172 -6.03 -6.33 -26.11
CA LYS A 172 -5.72 -6.14 -27.52
C LYS A 172 -6.42 -7.22 -28.36
N GLN A 173 -6.83 -6.86 -29.57
CA GLN A 173 -7.30 -7.85 -30.53
C GLN A 173 -6.10 -8.64 -31.08
N GLY A 174 -6.19 -9.96 -31.13
CA GLY A 174 -5.20 -10.82 -31.76
C GLY A 174 -5.27 -10.75 -33.28
N LYS A 175 -4.39 -11.50 -33.97
CA LYS A 175 -4.32 -11.55 -35.46
C LYS A 175 -5.65 -11.93 -36.14
N THR A 176 -6.54 -12.66 -35.47
CA THR A 176 -7.86 -13.07 -35.95
C THR A 176 -8.93 -11.96 -35.96
N GLY A 177 -8.63 -10.79 -35.37
CA GLY A 177 -9.55 -9.64 -35.36
C GLY A 177 -9.56 -8.80 -36.64
N LYS A 178 -8.77 -9.17 -37.65
CA LYS A 178 -8.73 -8.51 -38.95
C LYS A 178 -9.52 -9.36 -39.95
N LYS A 179 -10.82 -9.18 -40.00
CA LYS A 179 -11.65 -9.40 -41.19
C LYS A 179 -11.87 -8.06 -41.88
#